data_64d1f4a47ec1d00d60e9a57cb2c3ee2e
#
_entry.id   64d1f4a47ec1d00d60e9a57cb2c3ee2e
#
_cell.length_a   1.000
_cell.length_b   1.000
_cell.length_c   1.000
_cell.angle_alpha   90.00
_cell.angle_beta   90.00
_cell.angle_gamma   90.00
#
_symmetry.space_group_name_H-M   'P 1'
#
loop_
_entity.id
_entity.type
_entity.pdbx_description
1 polymer ?
#
loop_
_entity_poly.entity_id
_entity_poly.type
_entity_poly.pdbx_seq_one_letter_code
_entity_poly.pdbx_strand_id
1 'polypeptide(L)'
;MIVAVVGSALTLSCGAFAQQGQFGTAAEAKALLERAIPLVKADKAAAFAKFLSGADGFKDRDLYVFCFNSADGHINAAQPAQMGKDVRTLVDARGDHFGERVFNAAKEGTITEVSYSFNRPGSDTPVEKVSYVTKVADQTCGVGYYK
;
A
#
# COMPACT_ATOMS: atom_id res chain seq x y z
N MET A 1 46.16 -19.44 49.32
CA MET A 1 45.73 -19.70 47.94
C MET A 1 44.27 -19.32 47.82
N ILE A 2 43.98 -18.17 47.22
CA ILE A 2 42.62 -17.68 47.03
C ILE A 2 42.32 -17.82 45.54
N VAL A 3 41.36 -18.69 45.19
CA VAL A 3 40.89 -18.88 43.83
C VAL A 3 39.69 -17.95 43.60
N ALA A 4 39.89 -16.95 42.78
CA ALA A 4 38.80 -16.04 42.35
C ALA A 4 38.07 -16.66 41.17
N VAL A 5 36.76 -16.99 41.34
CA VAL A 5 35.88 -17.45 40.27
C VAL A 5 35.27 -16.19 39.62
N VAL A 6 35.68 -15.91 38.40
CA VAL A 6 35.08 -14.84 37.56
C VAL A 6 33.84 -15.43 36.89
N GLY A 7 32.67 -15.02 37.35
CA GLY A 7 31.40 -15.36 36.76
C GLY A 7 31.13 -14.45 35.56
N SER A 8 31.19 -14.98 34.34
CA SER A 8 30.74 -14.28 33.12
C SER A 8 29.19 -14.29 33.04
N ALA A 9 28.60 -13.13 33.26
CA ALA A 9 27.17 -12.95 33.01
C ALA A 9 26.91 -12.80 31.48
N LEU A 10 26.33 -13.85 30.87
CA LEU A 10 25.76 -13.72 29.51
C LEU A 10 24.48 -12.91 29.59
N THR A 11 24.52 -11.69 29.10
CA THR A 11 23.29 -10.90 28.86
C THR A 11 22.64 -11.40 27.57
N LEU A 12 21.56 -12.18 27.68
CA LEU A 12 20.67 -12.46 26.55
C LEU A 12 19.94 -11.17 26.18
N SER A 13 20.35 -10.56 25.09
CA SER A 13 19.57 -9.52 24.44
C SER A 13 18.34 -10.17 23.79
N CYS A 14 17.19 -10.16 24.48
CA CYS A 14 15.90 -10.42 23.85
C CYS A 14 15.63 -9.34 22.82
N GLY A 15 15.92 -9.61 21.55
CA GLY A 15 15.41 -8.79 20.44
C GLY A 15 13.87 -8.87 20.48
N ALA A 16 13.23 -7.77 20.82
CA ALA A 16 11.79 -7.64 20.69
C ALA A 16 11.48 -7.63 19.19
N PHE A 17 11.14 -8.79 18.62
CA PHE A 17 10.46 -8.86 17.36
C PHE A 17 9.07 -8.22 17.57
N ALA A 18 8.89 -7.00 17.10
CA ALA A 18 7.57 -6.39 17.05
C ALA A 18 6.67 -7.32 16.21
N GLN A 19 5.69 -7.93 16.85
CA GLN A 19 4.72 -8.82 16.20
C GLN A 19 3.92 -7.95 15.23
N GLN A 20 4.08 -8.17 13.91
CA GLN A 20 3.28 -7.48 12.91
C GLN A 20 1.80 -7.71 13.19
N GLY A 21 1.02 -6.63 13.25
CA GLY A 21 -0.43 -6.72 13.41
C GLY A 21 -1.09 -7.49 12.26
N GLN A 22 -2.33 -7.95 12.47
CA GLN A 22 -3.11 -8.69 11.46
C GLN A 22 -3.34 -7.86 10.19
N PHE A 23 -3.41 -6.54 10.31
CA PHE A 23 -3.66 -5.59 9.22
C PHE A 23 -2.53 -4.58 9.10
N GLY A 24 -2.37 -4.03 7.89
CA GLY A 24 -1.42 -2.97 7.63
C GLY A 24 -1.81 -1.64 8.29
N THR A 25 -0.82 -0.87 8.69
CA THR A 25 -0.97 0.44 9.32
C THR A 25 -0.83 1.58 8.30
N ALA A 26 -1.23 2.78 8.70
CA ALA A 26 -1.03 4.01 7.93
C ALA A 26 0.45 4.24 7.55
N ALA A 27 1.36 4.05 8.51
CA ALA A 27 2.80 4.22 8.28
C ALA A 27 3.35 3.19 7.28
N GLU A 28 2.94 1.92 7.39
CA GLU A 28 3.33 0.87 6.45
C GLU A 28 2.76 1.10 5.04
N ALA A 29 1.51 1.57 4.93
CA ALA A 29 0.91 1.92 3.64
C ALA A 29 1.67 3.05 2.94
N LYS A 30 2.03 4.10 3.68
CA LYS A 30 2.83 5.22 3.16
C LYS A 30 4.22 4.75 2.72
N ALA A 31 4.91 3.97 3.55
CA ALA A 31 6.22 3.42 3.24
C ALA A 31 6.19 2.51 1.99
N LEU A 32 5.13 1.71 1.83
CA LEU A 32 4.95 0.86 0.65
C LEU A 32 4.77 1.70 -0.63
N LEU A 33 4.00 2.79 -0.58
CA LEU A 33 3.87 3.72 -1.69
C LEU A 33 5.21 4.39 -2.02
N GLU A 34 5.93 4.87 -1.02
CA GLU A 34 7.25 5.50 -1.20
C GLU A 34 8.26 4.56 -1.87
N ARG A 35 8.21 3.25 -1.56
CA ARG A 35 9.02 2.22 -2.24
C ARG A 35 8.56 1.96 -3.69
N ALA A 36 7.27 2.09 -3.99
CA ALA A 36 6.72 1.88 -5.32
C ALA A 36 7.13 2.98 -6.32
N ILE A 37 7.18 4.23 -5.88
CA ILE A 37 7.44 5.41 -6.72
C ILE A 37 8.70 5.27 -7.58
N PRO A 38 9.91 4.97 -7.04
CA PRO A 38 11.11 4.85 -7.86
C PRO A 38 11.06 3.69 -8.86
N LEU A 39 10.37 2.60 -8.56
CA LEU A 39 10.23 1.48 -9.47
C LEU A 39 9.36 1.83 -10.68
N VAL A 40 8.26 2.53 -10.48
CA VAL A 40 7.40 3.00 -11.58
C VAL A 40 8.15 3.99 -12.48
N LYS A 41 8.98 4.86 -11.90
CA LYS A 41 9.83 5.79 -12.67
C LYS A 41 10.90 5.08 -13.49
N ALA A 42 11.48 4.01 -12.96
CA ALA A 42 12.57 3.28 -13.60
C ALA A 42 12.07 2.35 -14.72
N ASP A 43 11.09 1.50 -14.42
CA ASP A 43 10.47 0.56 -15.36
C ASP A 43 9.03 0.24 -14.89
N LYS A 44 8.09 0.91 -15.48
CA LYS A 44 6.66 0.78 -15.16
C LYS A 44 6.14 -0.65 -15.31
N ALA A 45 6.53 -1.35 -16.39
CA ALA A 45 6.05 -2.71 -16.64
C ALA A 45 6.59 -3.71 -15.61
N ALA A 46 7.87 -3.62 -15.29
CA ALA A 46 8.49 -4.44 -14.26
C ALA A 46 7.91 -4.12 -12.85
N ALA A 47 7.64 -2.85 -12.55
CA ALA A 47 7.00 -2.44 -11.31
C ALA A 47 5.60 -3.05 -11.16
N PHE A 48 4.76 -2.97 -12.20
CA PHE A 48 3.41 -3.54 -12.17
C PHE A 48 3.42 -5.07 -12.00
N ALA A 49 4.34 -5.77 -12.65
CA ALA A 49 4.50 -7.21 -12.44
C ALA A 49 4.79 -7.55 -10.97
N LYS A 50 5.62 -6.78 -10.28
CA LYS A 50 5.90 -6.93 -8.84
C LYS A 50 4.67 -6.60 -7.99
N PHE A 51 3.93 -5.54 -8.31
CA PHE A 51 2.73 -5.16 -7.56
C PHE A 51 1.63 -6.21 -7.67
N LEU A 52 1.44 -6.77 -8.87
CA LEU A 52 0.42 -7.79 -9.12
C LEU A 52 0.79 -9.14 -8.50
N SER A 53 2.06 -9.54 -8.54
CA SER A 53 2.51 -10.80 -7.93
C SER A 53 2.71 -10.72 -6.42
N GLY A 54 2.93 -9.52 -5.88
CA GLY A 54 3.32 -9.34 -4.48
C GLY A 54 4.81 -9.57 -4.22
N ALA A 55 5.61 -9.69 -5.28
CA ALA A 55 7.07 -9.83 -5.14
C ALA A 55 7.66 -8.67 -4.33
N ASP A 56 8.77 -8.92 -3.65
CA ASP A 56 9.49 -7.95 -2.82
C ASP A 56 8.59 -7.26 -1.75
N GLY A 57 7.50 -7.93 -1.32
CA GLY A 57 6.61 -7.42 -0.28
C GLY A 57 5.66 -6.31 -0.76
N PHE A 58 5.33 -6.24 -2.07
CA PHE A 58 4.35 -5.31 -2.60
C PHE A 58 2.88 -5.73 -2.41
N LYS A 59 2.66 -6.92 -1.83
CA LYS A 59 1.41 -7.30 -1.15
C LYS A 59 1.77 -7.77 0.24
N ASP A 60 1.30 -7.08 1.24
CA ASP A 60 1.57 -7.40 2.64
C ASP A 60 0.27 -7.30 3.44
N ARG A 61 -0.23 -8.45 3.90
CA ARG A 61 -1.52 -8.56 4.60
C ARG A 61 -2.65 -7.97 3.73
N ASP A 62 -3.28 -6.86 4.15
CA ASP A 62 -4.31 -6.15 3.38
C ASP A 62 -3.78 -4.92 2.61
N LEU A 63 -2.45 -4.68 2.65
CA LEU A 63 -1.79 -3.63 1.87
C LEU A 63 -1.43 -4.12 0.47
N TYR A 64 -1.68 -3.29 -0.52
CA TYR A 64 -1.27 -3.51 -1.92
C TYR A 64 -1.15 -2.18 -2.66
N VAL A 65 -0.28 -2.15 -3.67
CA VAL A 65 -0.16 -0.99 -4.56
C VAL A 65 -1.22 -1.07 -5.64
N PHE A 66 -1.91 0.03 -5.88
CA PHE A 66 -2.73 0.21 -7.08
C PHE A 66 -2.18 1.36 -7.92
N CYS A 67 -2.29 1.24 -9.25
CA CYS A 67 -1.91 2.29 -10.19
C CYS A 67 -2.90 2.35 -11.35
N PHE A 68 -3.13 3.57 -11.84
CA PHE A 68 -3.92 3.83 -13.04
C PHE A 68 -3.26 4.92 -13.87
N ASN A 69 -3.55 4.96 -15.16
CA ASN A 69 -3.07 6.00 -16.07
C ASN A 69 -3.67 7.35 -15.69
N SER A 70 -2.83 8.36 -15.51
CA SER A 70 -3.24 9.69 -15.05
C SER A 70 -4.07 10.48 -16.07
N ALA A 71 -4.03 10.09 -17.36
CA ALA A 71 -4.78 10.78 -18.41
C ALA A 71 -6.20 10.23 -18.59
N ASP A 72 -6.36 8.90 -18.59
CA ASP A 72 -7.63 8.24 -18.93
C ASP A 72 -8.25 7.43 -17.78
N GLY A 73 -7.56 7.29 -16.65
CA GLY A 73 -8.05 6.55 -15.49
C GLY A 73 -7.96 5.03 -15.59
N HIS A 74 -7.40 4.49 -16.67
CA HIS A 74 -7.28 3.04 -16.87
C HIS A 74 -6.43 2.37 -15.79
N ILE A 75 -7.00 1.41 -15.07
CA ILE A 75 -6.35 0.71 -13.95
C ILE A 75 -5.41 -0.35 -14.48
N ASN A 76 -4.11 -0.18 -14.25
CA ASN A 76 -3.02 -1.04 -14.69
C ASN A 76 -2.51 -2.00 -13.61
N ALA A 77 -2.69 -1.66 -12.34
CA ALA A 77 -2.37 -2.51 -11.20
C ALA A 77 -3.38 -2.28 -10.09
N ALA A 78 -4.00 -3.34 -9.59
CA ALA A 78 -4.96 -3.32 -8.48
C ALA A 78 -5.35 -4.74 -8.08
N GLN A 79 -6.38 -4.88 -7.26
CA GLN A 79 -7.07 -6.17 -7.08
C GLN A 79 -7.69 -6.63 -8.41
N PRO A 80 -7.80 -7.95 -8.63
CA PRO A 80 -8.29 -8.49 -9.91
C PRO A 80 -9.63 -7.92 -10.39
N ALA A 81 -10.56 -7.67 -9.46
CA ALA A 81 -11.89 -7.15 -9.79
C ALA A 81 -11.89 -5.70 -10.34
N GLN A 82 -10.81 -4.93 -10.15
CA GLN A 82 -10.67 -3.55 -10.61
C GLN A 82 -9.82 -3.42 -11.87
N MET A 83 -9.04 -4.44 -12.21
CA MET A 83 -8.14 -4.40 -13.37
C MET A 83 -8.88 -4.05 -14.66
N GLY A 84 -8.29 -3.13 -15.44
CA GLY A 84 -8.82 -2.71 -16.73
C GLY A 84 -10.01 -1.75 -16.69
N LYS A 85 -10.55 -1.44 -15.51
CA LYS A 85 -11.62 -0.45 -15.36
C LYS A 85 -11.06 0.98 -15.39
N ASP A 86 -11.94 1.94 -15.62
CA ASP A 86 -11.66 3.34 -15.37
C ASP A 86 -11.86 3.63 -13.87
N VAL A 87 -10.83 4.11 -13.19
CA VAL A 87 -10.89 4.41 -11.74
C VAL A 87 -12.03 5.36 -11.40
N ARG A 88 -12.38 6.31 -12.28
CA ARG A 88 -13.45 7.30 -12.07
C ARG A 88 -14.83 6.67 -11.95
N THR A 89 -15.02 5.47 -12.50
CA THR A 89 -16.30 4.75 -12.42
C THR A 89 -16.52 4.01 -11.12
N LEU A 90 -15.49 3.95 -10.25
CA LEU A 90 -15.59 3.20 -9.01
C LEU A 90 -16.45 3.95 -7.99
N VAL A 91 -17.42 3.22 -7.46
CA VAL A 91 -18.30 3.67 -6.38
C VAL A 91 -18.18 2.74 -5.17
N ASP A 92 -18.36 3.28 -3.99
CA ASP A 92 -18.39 2.47 -2.77
C ASP A 92 -19.80 1.88 -2.50
N ALA A 93 -19.92 1.07 -1.44
CA ALA A 93 -21.18 0.42 -1.07
C ALA A 93 -22.29 1.43 -0.67
N ARG A 94 -21.94 2.70 -0.42
CA ARG A 94 -22.89 3.78 -0.09
C ARG A 94 -23.23 4.63 -1.32
N GLY A 95 -22.68 4.30 -2.50
CA GLY A 95 -22.87 5.05 -3.74
C GLY A 95 -21.97 6.28 -3.86
N ASP A 96 -20.95 6.43 -3.01
CA ASP A 96 -19.97 7.49 -3.12
C ASP A 96 -19.02 7.22 -4.29
N HIS A 97 -18.86 8.19 -5.20
CA HIS A 97 -17.96 8.17 -6.35
C HIS A 97 -16.51 8.43 -5.90
N PHE A 98 -15.99 7.57 -5.05
CA PHE A 98 -14.63 7.73 -4.50
C PHE A 98 -13.55 7.70 -5.59
N GLY A 99 -13.78 6.98 -6.68
CA GLY A 99 -12.83 6.86 -7.78
C GLY A 99 -12.52 8.20 -8.44
N GLU A 100 -13.52 9.05 -8.65
CA GLU A 100 -13.31 10.43 -9.13
C GLU A 100 -12.50 11.26 -8.14
N ARG A 101 -12.75 11.11 -6.83
CA ARG A 101 -11.99 11.80 -5.79
C ARG A 101 -10.53 11.35 -5.75
N VAL A 102 -10.28 10.05 -5.90
CA VAL A 102 -8.92 9.50 -6.01
C VAL A 102 -8.21 10.03 -7.25
N PHE A 103 -8.89 10.03 -8.41
CA PHE A 103 -8.35 10.55 -9.66
C PHE A 103 -7.96 12.03 -9.55
N ASN A 104 -8.82 12.86 -8.97
CA ASN A 104 -8.63 14.30 -8.87
C ASN A 104 -7.67 14.72 -7.74
N ALA A 105 -7.52 13.90 -6.70
CA ALA A 105 -6.68 14.24 -5.55
C ALA A 105 -5.18 14.13 -5.83
N ALA A 106 -4.77 13.30 -6.80
CA ALA A 106 -3.37 12.98 -7.04
C ALA A 106 -2.61 14.15 -7.66
N LYS A 107 -1.47 14.49 -7.06
CA LYS A 107 -0.55 15.54 -7.52
C LYS A 107 0.86 14.99 -7.63
N GLU A 108 1.64 15.51 -8.56
CA GLU A 108 3.05 15.17 -8.69
C GLU A 108 3.84 15.70 -7.49
N GLY A 109 4.75 14.87 -6.96
CA GLY A 109 5.63 15.23 -5.85
C GLY A 109 4.93 15.39 -4.49
N THR A 110 3.63 15.12 -4.40
CA THR A 110 2.85 15.23 -3.17
C THR A 110 2.03 13.97 -2.93
N ILE A 111 2.09 13.42 -1.73
CA ILE A 111 1.21 12.33 -1.30
C ILE A 111 -0.05 12.94 -0.69
N THR A 112 -1.20 12.64 -1.25
CA THR A 112 -2.51 13.12 -0.80
C THR A 112 -3.32 11.96 -0.22
N GLU A 113 -4.13 12.21 0.81
CA GLU A 113 -5.01 11.23 1.42
C GLU A 113 -6.43 11.32 0.86
N VAL A 114 -7.05 10.16 0.59
CA VAL A 114 -8.46 10.05 0.21
C VAL A 114 -9.12 8.96 1.03
N SER A 115 -10.21 9.30 1.73
CA SER A 115 -10.98 8.35 2.55
C SER A 115 -12.24 7.90 1.80
N TYR A 116 -12.55 6.60 1.87
CA TYR A 116 -13.75 6.00 1.27
C TYR A 116 -14.04 4.65 1.92
N SER A 117 -15.16 4.04 1.59
CA SER A 117 -15.50 2.68 2.05
C SER A 117 -15.09 1.66 1.00
N PHE A 118 -14.39 0.59 1.41
CA PHE A 118 -13.96 -0.45 0.48
C PHE A 118 -13.79 -1.80 1.20
N ASN A 119 -13.90 -2.89 0.45
CA ASN A 119 -13.71 -4.22 1.02
C ASN A 119 -12.23 -4.52 1.19
N ARG A 120 -11.86 -5.12 2.33
CA ARG A 120 -10.53 -5.74 2.46
C ARG A 120 -10.38 -6.88 1.45
N PRO A 121 -9.15 -7.18 0.98
CA PRO A 121 -8.90 -8.38 0.18
C PRO A 121 -9.50 -9.62 0.84
N GLY A 122 -10.32 -10.39 0.09
CA GLY A 122 -10.97 -11.59 0.59
C GLY A 122 -12.18 -11.38 1.51
N SER A 123 -12.70 -10.14 1.64
CA SER A 123 -13.89 -9.82 2.45
C SER A 123 -14.95 -9.12 1.60
N ASP A 124 -16.22 -9.40 1.88
CA ASP A 124 -17.36 -8.73 1.25
C ASP A 124 -17.94 -7.60 2.12
N THR A 125 -17.35 -7.37 3.31
CA THR A 125 -17.80 -6.33 4.24
C THR A 125 -17.02 -5.04 4.00
N PRO A 126 -17.67 -3.92 3.60
CA PRO A 126 -17.02 -2.64 3.45
C PRO A 126 -16.56 -2.07 4.80
N VAL A 127 -15.34 -1.56 4.84
CA VAL A 127 -14.78 -0.85 5.99
C VAL A 127 -14.14 0.46 5.53
N GLU A 128 -13.96 1.41 6.45
CA GLU A 128 -13.31 2.67 6.11
C GLU A 128 -11.86 2.43 5.68
N LYS A 129 -11.51 2.94 4.50
CA LYS A 129 -10.17 2.89 3.91
C LYS A 129 -9.66 4.30 3.69
N VAL A 130 -8.39 4.51 3.97
CA VAL A 130 -7.65 5.72 3.59
C VAL A 130 -6.57 5.33 2.61
N SER A 131 -6.55 5.95 1.43
CA SER A 131 -5.50 5.74 0.44
C SER A 131 -4.60 6.97 0.36
N TYR A 132 -3.30 6.72 0.43
CA TYR A 132 -2.27 7.65 0.00
C TYR A 132 -2.12 7.55 -1.50
N VAL A 133 -2.19 8.67 -2.21
CA VAL A 133 -2.09 8.71 -3.68
C VAL A 133 -1.13 9.80 -4.15
N THR A 134 -0.42 9.53 -5.25
CA THR A 134 0.48 10.50 -5.88
C THR A 134 0.61 10.23 -7.37
N LYS A 135 0.91 11.26 -8.17
CA LYS A 135 1.29 11.08 -9.57
C LYS A 135 2.76 10.69 -9.69
N VAL A 136 3.02 9.71 -10.54
CA VAL A 136 4.36 9.16 -10.83
C VAL A 136 4.46 8.97 -12.33
N ALA A 137 5.18 9.84 -13.02
CA ALA A 137 5.23 9.88 -14.48
C ALA A 137 3.82 9.97 -15.11
N ASP A 138 3.45 9.05 -16.00
CA ASP A 138 2.12 8.98 -16.63
C ASP A 138 1.08 8.21 -15.78
N GLN A 139 1.46 7.78 -14.57
CA GLN A 139 0.61 7.02 -13.67
C GLN A 139 0.22 7.81 -12.41
N THR A 140 -0.89 7.46 -11.84
CA THR A 140 -1.23 7.73 -10.45
C THR A 140 -1.17 6.41 -9.70
N CYS A 141 -0.38 6.36 -8.64
CA CYS A 141 -0.26 5.19 -7.78
C CYS A 141 -0.69 5.50 -6.36
N GLY A 142 -1.16 4.48 -5.65
CA GLY A 142 -1.55 4.60 -4.27
C GLY A 142 -1.47 3.29 -3.49
N VAL A 143 -1.48 3.43 -2.17
CA VAL A 143 -1.64 2.34 -1.21
C VAL A 143 -2.63 2.78 -0.16
N GLY A 144 -3.60 1.93 0.14
CA GLY A 144 -4.60 2.21 1.17
C GLY A 144 -4.45 1.27 2.36
N TYR A 145 -4.71 1.80 3.55
CA TYR A 145 -4.91 1.03 4.78
C TYR A 145 -6.36 1.14 5.23
N TYR A 146 -6.81 0.19 6.04
CA TYR A 146 -8.17 0.15 6.58
C TYR A 146 -8.16 0.53 8.05
N LYS A 147 -9.14 1.33 8.47
CA LYS A 147 -9.30 1.71 9.87
C LYS A 147 -10.01 0.63 10.70
#